data_ffc43cea4f5742253e3a7a359cbd82ea
#
_entry.id   ffc43cea4f5742253e3a7a359cbd82ea
#
_cell.length_a   1.000
_cell.length_b   1.000
_cell.length_c   1.000
_cell.angle_alpha   90.00
_cell.angle_beta   90.00
_cell.angle_gamma   90.00
#
_symmetry.space_group_name_H-M   'P 1'
#
loop_
_entity.id
_entity.type
_entity.pdbx_description
1 polymer ?
#
loop_
_entity_poly.entity_id
_entity_poly.type
_entity_poly.pdbx_seq_one_letter_code
_entity_poly.pdbx_strand_id
1 'polypeptide(L)'
;MTSVPENLPIIEPPETFKLESRTAATAGLTDSGISTRDGIPGIAGGTGAGNGKGPGAGNKASDQESSRAGYLNEHFAYIRDKILRNVVYPDVARRMGWQGKVVLSFVITAKGAVKSFQVVQSSGFKMLDRQAIETVQDAAPFPKPPVEAKLVIPIIYRLD
;
A
#
# COMPACT_ATOMS: atom_id res chain seq x y z
N MET A 1 5.29 31.13 50.60
CA MET A 1 4.76 29.78 50.66
C MET A 1 3.73 29.62 49.58
N THR A 2 4.17 29.23 48.41
CA THR A 2 3.33 29.03 47.21
C THR A 2 3.29 27.54 46.95
N SER A 3 2.13 26.97 47.24
CA SER A 3 1.86 25.57 46.96
C SER A 3 1.67 25.38 45.47
N VAL A 4 2.49 24.57 44.89
CA VAL A 4 2.37 24.09 43.50
C VAL A 4 1.36 22.96 43.52
N PRO A 5 0.27 22.98 42.76
CA PRO A 5 -0.60 21.82 42.64
C PRO A 5 0.10 20.80 41.73
N GLU A 6 0.61 19.79 42.37
CA GLU A 6 1.09 18.56 41.74
C GLU A 6 -0.13 17.71 41.32
N ASN A 7 -0.63 17.99 40.15
CA ASN A 7 -1.58 17.11 39.51
C ASN A 7 -1.25 17.01 38.03
N LEU A 8 -0.22 16.26 37.74
CA LEU A 8 0.06 15.78 36.40
C LEU A 8 -0.82 14.57 36.15
N PRO A 9 -1.64 14.57 35.12
CA PRO A 9 -2.32 13.34 34.71
C PRO A 9 -1.26 12.35 34.27
N ILE A 10 -1.14 11.27 34.98
CA ILE A 10 -0.38 10.10 34.58
C ILE A 10 -1.07 9.61 33.31
N ILE A 11 -0.46 9.88 32.15
CA ILE A 11 -0.84 9.24 30.91
C ILE A 11 -0.30 7.82 31.00
N GLU A 12 -1.17 6.91 31.38
CA GLU A 12 -0.86 5.49 31.27
C GLU A 12 -0.56 5.17 29.80
N PRO A 13 0.56 4.50 29.50
CA PRO A 13 0.81 4.03 28.15
C PRO A 13 -0.29 3.06 27.74
N PRO A 14 -0.77 3.12 26.50
CA PRO A 14 -1.78 2.18 26.03
C PRO A 14 -1.24 0.77 26.19
N GLU A 15 -2.02 -0.04 26.86
CA GLU A 15 -1.78 -1.44 27.11
C GLU A 15 -1.29 -2.11 25.81
N THR A 16 -0.16 -2.76 25.92
CA THR A 16 0.39 -3.62 24.90
C THR A 16 -0.70 -4.52 24.36
N PHE A 17 -1.01 -4.38 23.09
CA PHE A 17 -1.81 -5.34 22.35
C PHE A 17 -1.13 -6.69 22.48
N LYS A 18 -1.66 -7.49 23.39
CA LYS A 18 -1.30 -8.89 23.54
C LYS A 18 -1.77 -9.58 22.27
N LEU A 19 -0.83 -9.84 21.40
CA LEU A 19 -1.06 -10.70 20.25
C LEU A 19 -1.36 -12.08 20.78
N GLU A 20 -2.62 -12.39 20.98
CA GLU A 20 -3.03 -13.76 21.20
C GLU A 20 -2.87 -14.51 19.88
N SER A 21 -1.78 -15.23 19.83
CA SER A 21 -1.56 -16.26 18.84
C SER A 21 -2.66 -17.31 19.01
N ARG A 22 -3.72 -17.19 18.23
CA ARG A 22 -4.65 -18.31 18.06
C ARG A 22 -3.99 -19.34 17.19
N THR A 23 -3.27 -20.21 17.82
CA THR A 23 -2.89 -21.50 17.27
C THR A 23 -4.16 -22.32 17.18
N ALA A 24 -4.79 -22.32 16.05
CA ALA A 24 -5.82 -23.31 15.75
C ALA A 24 -5.11 -24.60 15.33
N ALA A 25 -4.84 -25.43 16.28
CA ALA A 25 -4.51 -26.81 16.04
C ALA A 25 -5.79 -27.54 15.66
N THR A 26 -5.98 -27.81 14.37
CA THR A 26 -6.98 -28.75 13.94
C THR A 26 -6.26 -30.03 13.58
N ALA A 27 -6.12 -30.90 14.57
CA ALA A 27 -5.88 -32.30 14.34
C ALA A 27 -7.22 -32.94 13.97
N GLY A 28 -7.32 -33.38 12.76
CA GLY A 28 -8.45 -34.15 12.25
C GLY A 28 -7.91 -35.18 11.30
N LEU A 29 -7.27 -36.19 11.85
CA LEU A 29 -7.09 -37.47 11.15
C LEU A 29 -8.42 -38.19 11.11
N THR A 30 -8.90 -38.48 9.93
CA THR A 30 -9.70 -39.66 9.69
C THR A 30 -9.21 -40.31 8.41
N ASP A 31 -8.46 -41.34 8.64
CA ASP A 31 -8.22 -42.50 7.85
C ASP A 31 -9.52 -43.09 7.34
N SER A 32 -9.52 -43.58 6.16
CA SER A 32 -10.15 -44.82 5.66
C SER A 32 -10.65 -44.69 4.23
N GLY A 33 -10.10 -45.49 3.37
CA GLY A 33 -10.78 -45.81 2.12
C GLY A 33 -9.88 -46.27 0.99
N ILE A 34 -9.17 -47.36 1.20
CA ILE A 34 -8.59 -48.16 0.13
C ILE A 34 -9.72 -48.71 -0.72
N SER A 35 -9.67 -48.50 -2.02
CA SER A 35 -10.27 -49.39 -3.00
C SER A 35 -9.49 -49.32 -4.30
N THR A 36 -8.65 -50.29 -4.41
CA THR A 36 -8.10 -50.84 -5.65
C THR A 36 -9.20 -51.40 -6.52
N ARG A 37 -9.13 -51.10 -7.81
CA ARG A 37 -9.39 -51.97 -8.95
C ARG A 37 -9.17 -51.22 -10.22
N ASP A 38 -8.07 -51.54 -10.87
CA ASP A 38 -7.98 -52.47 -12.02
C ASP A 38 -8.88 -52.06 -13.20
N GLY A 39 -8.24 -51.70 -14.29
CA GLY A 39 -8.89 -51.62 -15.57
C GLY A 39 -8.21 -50.73 -16.58
N ILE A 40 -7.14 -51.18 -17.18
CA ILE A 40 -6.67 -50.77 -18.50
C ILE A 40 -7.08 -51.90 -19.47
N PRO A 41 -7.26 -51.71 -20.77
CA PRO A 41 -6.72 -50.72 -21.71
C PRO A 41 -7.74 -50.24 -22.77
N GLY A 42 -7.43 -49.18 -23.46
CA GLY A 42 -8.16 -48.78 -24.66
C GLY A 42 -7.42 -47.72 -25.45
N ILE A 43 -6.66 -48.16 -26.37
CA ILE A 43 -5.98 -47.46 -27.47
C ILE A 43 -7.02 -46.79 -28.36
N ALA A 44 -6.73 -45.58 -28.83
CA ALA A 44 -6.95 -45.00 -30.15
C ALA A 44 -6.99 -43.49 -30.04
N GLY A 45 -6.04 -42.71 -30.54
CA GLY A 45 -5.99 -42.33 -31.91
C GLY A 45 -7.02 -41.25 -32.21
N GLY A 46 -6.62 -39.95 -32.01
CA GLY A 46 -7.47 -38.83 -32.39
C GLY A 46 -6.66 -37.55 -32.45
N THR A 47 -5.96 -37.38 -33.56
CA THR A 47 -5.46 -36.08 -34.00
C THR A 47 -6.66 -35.19 -34.28
N GLY A 48 -6.94 -34.26 -33.33
CA GLY A 48 -7.92 -33.22 -33.50
C GLY A 48 -7.23 -31.88 -33.25
N ALA A 49 -6.67 -31.28 -34.29
CA ALA A 49 -6.32 -29.88 -34.28
C ALA A 49 -7.60 -29.06 -34.18
N GLY A 50 -8.05 -28.82 -32.96
CA GLY A 50 -9.13 -27.91 -32.65
C GLY A 50 -8.54 -26.59 -32.18
N ASN A 51 -8.29 -25.69 -33.15
CA ASN A 51 -8.02 -24.27 -32.86
C ASN A 51 -9.31 -23.64 -32.34
N GLY A 52 -9.67 -23.99 -31.13
CA GLY A 52 -10.77 -23.40 -30.40
C GLY A 52 -10.32 -22.09 -29.74
N LYS A 53 -10.34 -21.02 -30.52
CA LYS A 53 -10.28 -19.67 -30.04
C LYS A 53 -11.61 -19.39 -29.31
N GLY A 54 -11.73 -19.93 -28.11
CA GLY A 54 -12.79 -19.54 -27.20
C GLY A 54 -12.52 -18.09 -26.77
N PRO A 55 -13.56 -17.24 -26.70
CA PRO A 55 -13.41 -15.95 -26.04
C PRO A 55 -13.23 -16.26 -24.56
N GLY A 56 -11.99 -16.47 -24.15
CA GLY A 56 -11.64 -16.51 -22.75
C GLY A 56 -12.08 -15.17 -22.16
N ALA A 57 -12.98 -15.24 -21.17
CA ALA A 57 -13.25 -14.12 -20.30
C ALA A 57 -11.90 -13.78 -19.63
N GLY A 58 -11.13 -12.93 -20.30
CA GLY A 58 -9.88 -12.40 -19.78
C GLY A 58 -10.22 -11.79 -18.43
N ASN A 59 -9.53 -12.24 -17.40
CA ASN A 59 -9.64 -11.70 -16.06
C ASN A 59 -9.29 -10.21 -16.13
N LYS A 60 -10.30 -9.36 -16.30
CA LYS A 60 -10.12 -7.90 -16.34
C LYS A 60 -9.33 -7.38 -15.14
N ALA A 61 -9.39 -8.11 -14.01
CA ALA A 61 -8.63 -7.81 -12.82
C ALA A 61 -7.12 -8.01 -13.01
N SER A 62 -6.69 -9.08 -13.68
CA SER A 62 -5.26 -9.35 -13.94
C SER A 62 -4.67 -8.38 -14.96
N ASP A 63 -5.47 -7.98 -15.96
CA ASP A 63 -5.03 -7.01 -16.96
C ASP A 63 -4.87 -5.61 -16.36
N GLN A 64 -5.76 -5.23 -15.45
CA GLN A 64 -5.67 -3.97 -14.72
C GLN A 64 -4.48 -3.93 -13.76
N GLU A 65 -4.20 -5.05 -13.08
CA GLU A 65 -3.05 -5.17 -12.18
C GLU A 65 -1.73 -5.06 -12.95
N SER A 66 -1.62 -5.76 -14.08
CA SER A 66 -0.44 -5.67 -14.96
C SER A 66 -0.24 -4.27 -15.52
N SER A 67 -1.30 -3.61 -15.93
CA SER A 67 -1.27 -2.23 -16.42
C SER A 67 -0.86 -1.24 -15.33
N ARG A 68 -1.34 -1.46 -14.10
CA ARG A 68 -0.97 -0.65 -12.94
C ARG A 68 0.50 -0.83 -12.58
N ALA A 69 0.97 -2.08 -12.53
CA ALA A 69 2.37 -2.39 -12.23
C ALA A 69 3.32 -1.80 -13.27
N GLY A 70 3.01 -1.91 -14.55
CA GLY A 70 3.78 -1.29 -15.63
C GLY A 70 3.87 0.23 -15.48
N TYR A 71 2.76 0.89 -15.25
CA TYR A 71 2.74 2.34 -15.01
C TYR A 71 3.59 2.73 -13.80
N LEU A 72 3.46 2.01 -12.69
CA LEU A 72 4.24 2.29 -11.48
C LEU A 72 5.74 2.11 -11.71
N ASN A 73 6.15 1.06 -12.39
CA ASN A 73 7.56 0.85 -12.69
C ASN A 73 8.15 1.96 -13.57
N GLU A 74 7.39 2.44 -14.55
CA GLU A 74 7.83 3.47 -15.48
C GLU A 74 7.84 4.87 -14.85
N HIS A 75 6.81 5.21 -14.09
CA HIS A 75 6.59 6.58 -13.64
C HIS A 75 6.88 6.83 -12.15
N PHE A 76 7.13 5.79 -11.36
CA PHE A 76 7.33 5.93 -9.91
C PHE A 76 8.48 6.88 -9.57
N ALA A 77 9.62 6.72 -10.22
CA ALA A 77 10.78 7.57 -10.00
C ALA A 77 10.48 9.03 -10.34
N TYR A 78 9.84 9.27 -11.48
CA TYR A 78 9.43 10.61 -11.91
C TYR A 78 8.45 11.26 -10.92
N ILE A 79 7.42 10.52 -10.49
CA ILE A 79 6.41 11.00 -9.55
C ILE A 79 7.06 11.34 -8.21
N ARG A 80 7.90 10.43 -7.70
CA ARG A 80 8.64 10.65 -6.47
C ARG A 80 9.52 11.90 -6.55
N ASP A 81 10.32 12.03 -7.60
CA ASP A 81 11.22 13.16 -7.77
C ASP A 81 10.47 14.48 -7.94
N LYS A 82 9.35 14.46 -8.64
CA LYS A 82 8.46 15.61 -8.77
C LYS A 82 7.91 16.06 -7.41
N ILE A 83 7.46 15.13 -6.59
CA ILE A 83 6.99 15.42 -5.24
C ILE A 83 8.13 15.98 -4.38
N LEU A 84 9.30 15.33 -4.39
CA LEU A 84 10.45 15.74 -3.58
C LEU A 84 10.95 17.14 -3.94
N ARG A 85 10.85 17.55 -5.20
CA ARG A 85 11.20 18.92 -5.65
C ARG A 85 10.22 19.98 -5.16
N ASN A 86 8.98 19.61 -4.92
CA ASN A 86 7.93 20.48 -4.40
C ASN A 86 7.80 20.43 -2.87
N VAL A 87 8.65 19.66 -2.18
CA VAL A 87 8.65 19.64 -0.72
C VAL A 87 9.02 21.00 -0.17
N VAL A 88 8.08 21.62 0.50
CA VAL A 88 8.30 22.87 1.22
C VAL A 88 8.46 22.57 2.70
N TYR A 89 9.55 23.05 3.28
CA TYR A 89 9.77 22.91 4.70
C TYR A 89 9.11 24.08 5.44
N PRO A 90 8.11 23.84 6.30
CA PRO A 90 7.47 24.94 7.03
C PRO A 90 8.48 25.71 7.90
N ASP A 91 8.45 27.03 7.86
CA ASP A 91 9.36 27.88 8.63
C ASP A 91 9.30 27.62 10.13
N VAL A 92 8.11 27.34 10.64
CA VAL A 92 7.92 26.98 12.05
C VAL A 92 8.65 25.70 12.38
N ALA A 93 8.52 24.67 11.54
CA ALA A 93 9.19 23.39 11.73
C ALA A 93 10.71 23.52 11.64
N ARG A 94 11.21 24.40 10.75
CA ARG A 94 12.64 24.72 10.65
C ARG A 94 13.17 25.38 11.92
N ARG A 95 12.46 26.39 12.43
CA ARG A 95 12.85 27.09 13.65
C ARG A 95 12.83 26.20 14.88
N MET A 96 11.88 25.27 14.92
CA MET A 96 11.72 24.33 16.04
C MET A 96 12.61 23.08 15.91
N GLY A 97 13.33 22.93 14.80
CA GLY A 97 14.19 21.78 14.56
C GLY A 97 13.44 20.48 14.34
N TRP A 98 12.18 20.53 13.89
CA TRP A 98 11.37 19.34 13.68
C TRP A 98 11.78 18.61 12.41
N GLN A 99 12.25 17.42 12.57
CA GLN A 99 12.65 16.52 11.48
C GLN A 99 11.84 15.22 11.55
N GLY A 100 11.70 14.54 10.43
CA GLY A 100 11.00 13.26 10.43
C GLY A 100 10.74 12.74 9.04
N LYS A 101 10.19 11.53 9.00
CA LYS A 101 9.78 10.84 7.79
C LYS A 101 8.26 10.70 7.80
N VAL A 102 7.62 11.18 6.76
CA VAL A 102 6.19 10.97 6.51
C VAL A 102 6.03 9.97 5.39
N VAL A 103 5.25 8.92 5.59
CA VAL A 103 4.89 8.00 4.51
C VAL A 103 3.44 8.25 4.15
N LEU A 104 3.22 8.71 2.93
CA LEU A 104 1.89 8.98 2.39
C LEU A 104 1.48 7.91 1.39
N SER A 105 0.23 7.49 1.50
CA SER A 105 -0.48 6.72 0.49
C SER A 105 -1.52 7.59 -0.19
N PHE A 106 -1.59 7.53 -1.49
CA PHE A 106 -2.61 8.23 -2.28
C PHE A 106 -2.90 7.48 -3.58
N VAL A 107 -3.99 7.85 -4.23
CA VAL A 107 -4.40 7.24 -5.49
C VAL A 107 -4.33 8.29 -6.59
N ILE A 108 -3.67 7.95 -7.70
CA ILE A 108 -3.70 8.75 -8.93
C ILE A 108 -4.83 8.21 -9.79
N THR A 109 -5.74 9.09 -10.16
CA THR A 109 -6.85 8.76 -11.06
C THR A 109 -6.39 8.67 -12.52
N ALA A 110 -7.19 8.05 -13.38
CA ALA A 110 -6.93 7.99 -14.81
C ALA A 110 -6.81 9.38 -15.49
N LYS A 111 -7.23 10.43 -14.80
CA LYS A 111 -7.08 11.83 -15.26
C LYS A 111 -5.76 12.48 -14.83
N GLY A 112 -4.96 11.81 -14.00
CA GLY A 112 -3.72 12.35 -13.40
C GLY A 112 -3.95 13.18 -12.14
N ALA A 113 -5.16 13.24 -11.64
CA ALA A 113 -5.48 13.89 -10.37
C ALA A 113 -5.22 12.94 -9.18
N VAL A 114 -5.04 13.51 -8.01
CA VAL A 114 -4.80 12.74 -6.77
C VAL A 114 -6.04 12.74 -5.90
N LYS A 115 -6.31 11.59 -5.30
CA LYS A 115 -7.40 11.40 -4.34
C LYS A 115 -6.99 10.43 -3.22
N SER A 116 -7.83 10.31 -2.20
CA SER A 116 -7.70 9.30 -1.14
C SER A 116 -6.35 9.34 -0.43
N PHE A 117 -6.00 10.51 0.09
CA PHE A 117 -4.78 10.68 0.89
C PHE A 117 -4.88 9.94 2.22
N GLN A 118 -3.84 9.22 2.58
CA GLN A 118 -3.73 8.54 3.85
C GLN A 118 -2.28 8.64 4.35
N VAL A 119 -2.10 9.08 5.59
CA VAL A 119 -0.81 9.03 6.27
C VAL A 119 -0.62 7.62 6.80
N VAL A 120 0.29 6.87 6.18
CA VAL A 120 0.65 5.50 6.59
C VAL A 120 1.57 5.55 7.80
N GLN A 121 2.52 6.50 7.78
CA GLN A 121 3.44 6.74 8.87
C GLN A 121 3.60 8.24 9.09
N SER A 122 3.28 8.71 10.28
CA SER A 122 3.46 10.10 10.69
C SER A 122 4.92 10.38 11.06
N SER A 123 5.35 11.62 10.83
CA SER A 123 6.64 12.11 11.33
C SER A 123 6.67 12.35 12.84
N GLY A 124 5.52 12.29 13.51
CA GLY A 124 5.33 12.73 14.89
C GLY A 124 4.87 14.19 15.00
N PHE A 125 4.89 14.93 13.91
CA PHE A 125 4.48 16.34 13.86
C PHE A 125 3.36 16.54 12.84
N LYS A 126 2.16 16.87 13.32
CA LYS A 126 0.98 17.06 12.46
C LYS A 126 1.20 18.10 11.36
N MET A 127 2.04 19.10 11.63
CA MET A 127 2.36 20.14 10.65
C MET A 127 3.15 19.58 9.47
N LEU A 128 4.12 18.71 9.70
CA LEU A 128 4.90 18.06 8.65
C LEU A 128 4.02 17.08 7.85
N ASP A 129 3.15 16.35 8.53
CA ASP A 129 2.22 15.41 7.89
C ASP A 129 1.26 16.15 6.97
N ARG A 130 0.71 17.28 7.43
CA ARG A 130 -0.18 18.12 6.62
C ARG A 130 0.55 18.71 5.42
N GLN A 131 1.76 19.23 5.65
CA GLN A 131 2.58 19.79 4.58
C GLN A 131 2.93 18.75 3.51
N ALA A 132 3.16 17.50 3.92
CA ALA A 132 3.39 16.40 3.00
C ALA A 132 2.18 16.15 2.08
N ILE A 133 0.95 16.22 2.61
CA ILE A 133 -0.27 16.09 1.81
C ILE A 133 -0.40 17.25 0.82
N GLU A 134 -0.20 18.49 1.28
CA GLU A 134 -0.23 19.69 0.43
C GLU A 134 0.82 19.60 -0.68
N THR A 135 2.02 19.15 -0.36
CA THR A 135 3.09 18.94 -1.35
C THR A 135 2.67 17.99 -2.48
N VAL A 136 1.98 16.90 -2.14
CA VAL A 136 1.52 15.95 -3.16
C VAL A 136 0.40 16.56 -4.02
N GLN A 137 -0.48 17.37 -3.43
CA GLN A 137 -1.52 18.09 -4.15
C GLN A 137 -0.94 19.11 -5.12
N ASP A 138 0.05 19.87 -4.67
CA ASP A 138 0.72 20.91 -5.47
C ASP A 138 1.57 20.30 -6.60
N ALA A 139 2.09 19.09 -6.39
CA ALA A 139 2.82 18.36 -7.41
C ALA A 139 1.91 17.81 -8.53
N ALA A 140 0.60 17.77 -8.33
CA ALA A 140 -0.36 17.37 -9.35
C ALA A 140 -0.40 18.43 -10.50
N PRO A 141 -0.77 18.07 -11.74
CA PRO A 141 -1.15 16.74 -12.22
C PRO A 141 0.05 15.80 -12.44
N PHE A 142 -0.22 14.53 -12.27
CA PHE A 142 0.74 13.46 -12.58
C PHE A 142 0.48 12.85 -13.97
N PRO A 143 1.42 12.06 -14.51
CA PRO A 143 1.16 11.28 -15.72
C PRO A 143 -0.12 10.44 -15.55
N LYS A 144 -0.92 10.38 -16.60
CA LYS A 144 -2.20 9.66 -16.56
C LYS A 144 -1.98 8.16 -16.56
N PRO A 145 -2.36 7.42 -15.50
CA PRO A 145 -2.28 5.99 -15.51
C PRO A 145 -3.40 5.37 -16.37
N PRO A 146 -3.20 4.18 -16.93
CA PRO A 146 -4.24 3.46 -17.67
C PRO A 146 -5.41 3.05 -16.76
N VAL A 147 -5.12 2.81 -15.48
CA VAL A 147 -6.08 2.53 -14.42
C VAL A 147 -5.66 3.28 -13.15
N GLU A 148 -6.59 3.48 -12.23
CA GLU A 148 -6.26 4.14 -10.96
C GLU A 148 -5.10 3.41 -10.25
N ALA A 149 -4.07 4.15 -9.89
CA ALA A 149 -2.86 3.61 -9.27
C ALA A 149 -2.70 4.14 -7.85
N LYS A 150 -2.59 3.22 -6.89
CA LYS A 150 -2.26 3.55 -5.50
C LYS A 150 -0.74 3.58 -5.35
N LEU A 151 -0.23 4.69 -4.81
CA LEU A 151 1.18 4.87 -4.53
C LEU A 151 1.40 5.08 -3.03
N VAL A 152 2.58 4.66 -2.57
CA VAL A 152 3.07 4.93 -1.22
C VAL A 152 4.45 5.57 -1.37
N ILE A 153 4.60 6.80 -0.90
CA ILE A 153 5.84 7.56 -1.06
C ILE A 153 6.32 8.08 0.29
N PRO A 154 7.58 7.83 0.65
CA PRO A 154 8.20 8.42 1.82
C PRO A 154 8.70 9.84 1.50
N ILE A 155 8.32 10.81 2.32
CA ILE A 155 8.81 12.19 2.30
C ILE A 155 9.66 12.39 3.54
N ILE A 156 10.91 12.79 3.37
CA ILE A 156 11.86 12.94 4.46
C ILE A 156 12.15 14.43 4.66
N TYR A 157 11.83 14.93 5.84
CA TYR A 157 12.16 16.27 6.28
C TYR A 157 13.44 16.22 7.10
N ARG A 158 14.50 16.83 6.58
CA ARG A 158 15.79 16.99 7.26
C ARG A 158 16.19 18.45 7.26
N LEU A 159 16.87 18.85 8.32
CA LEU A 159 17.57 20.12 8.41
C LEU A 159 19.06 19.84 8.19
N ASP A 160 19.66 20.58 7.29
CA ASP A 160 21.11 20.60 7.10
C ASP A 160 21.76 21.54 8.12
#